data_3159a6d4d7eb8a58e2e307ed517b2cbb
#
_entry.id   3159a6d4d7eb8a58e2e307ed517b2cbb
#
_cell.length_a   1.000
_cell.length_b   1.000
_cell.length_c   1.000
_cell.angle_alpha   90.00
_cell.angle_beta   90.00
_cell.angle_gamma   90.00
#
_symmetry.space_group_name_H-M   'P 1'
#
loop_
_entity.id
_entity.type
_entity.pdbx_description
1 polymer ?
#
loop_
_entity_poly.entity_id
_entity_poly.type
_entity_poly.pdbx_seq_one_letter_code
_entity_poly.pdbx_strand_id
1 'polypeptide(L)'
;NSSLSQNVTFVADVRTAQITDLAVIKDGSVADGATANTLQVKVTDAFGNTLAGQTVSVLADNGATVAPTVITEPDGTVAISVTSQTAGISTVTATINNSTLSQNVTFIAD
;
A
#
# COMPACT_ATOMS: atom_id res chain seq x y z
N ASN A 1 -10.11 17.31 48.79
CA ASN A 1 -10.62 17.31 47.46
C ASN A 1 -10.18 16.06 46.71
N SER A 2 -10.99 15.70 45.81
CA SER A 2 -10.72 14.54 44.97
C SER A 2 -10.04 14.98 43.68
N SER A 3 -8.93 14.36 43.43
CA SER A 3 -8.28 14.57 42.16
C SER A 3 -8.15 13.23 41.47
N LEU A 4 -8.74 13.11 40.32
CA LEU A 4 -8.67 11.90 39.54
C LEU A 4 -7.86 12.18 38.28
N SER A 5 -6.88 11.35 38.05
CA SER A 5 -6.12 11.37 36.82
C SER A 5 -6.38 10.09 36.07
N GLN A 6 -6.72 10.24 34.82
CA GLN A 6 -6.90 9.12 33.93
C GLN A 6 -5.95 9.26 32.75
N ASN A 7 -5.32 8.17 32.43
CA ASN A 7 -4.57 8.10 31.18
C ASN A 7 -5.55 7.88 30.05
N VAL A 8 -5.51 8.75 29.09
CA VAL A 8 -6.34 8.61 27.89
C VAL A 8 -5.41 8.16 26.75
N THR A 9 -5.73 7.01 26.22
CA THR A 9 -4.98 6.49 25.09
C THR A 9 -5.75 6.76 23.81
N PHE A 10 -5.10 7.44 22.89
CA PHE A 10 -5.67 7.66 21.58
C PHE A 10 -5.24 6.51 20.69
N VAL A 11 -6.20 5.77 20.20
CA VAL A 11 -5.95 4.68 19.27
C VAL A 11 -6.28 5.14 17.88
N ALA A 12 -5.60 4.55 16.90
CA ALA A 12 -5.86 4.85 15.51
C ALA A 12 -7.28 4.44 15.15
N ASP A 13 -7.97 5.26 14.38
CA ASP A 13 -9.36 5.03 13.99
C ASP A 13 -9.38 4.25 12.68
N VAL A 14 -9.60 2.94 12.78
CA VAL A 14 -9.61 2.07 11.60
C VAL A 14 -10.77 2.37 10.66
N ARG A 15 -11.82 3.04 11.15
CA ARG A 15 -12.96 3.41 10.31
C ARG A 15 -12.62 4.54 9.36
N THR A 16 -11.59 5.32 9.67
CA THR A 16 -11.13 6.42 8.82
C THR A 16 -9.83 6.06 8.10
N ALA A 17 -9.46 4.78 8.10
CA ALA A 17 -8.25 4.32 7.44
C ALA A 17 -8.23 4.77 5.98
N GLN A 18 -7.11 5.33 5.57
CA GLN A 18 -6.92 5.84 4.22
C GLN A 18 -5.48 5.60 3.77
N ILE A 19 -5.29 5.49 2.47
CA ILE A 19 -3.96 5.39 1.90
C ILE A 19 -3.44 6.80 1.74
N THR A 20 -2.38 7.13 2.47
CA THR A 20 -1.80 8.48 2.44
C THR A 20 -0.59 8.57 1.54
N ASP A 21 -0.01 7.43 1.18
CA ASP A 21 1.13 7.40 0.28
C ASP A 21 1.16 6.07 -0.47
N LEU A 22 1.54 6.13 -1.73
CA LEU A 22 1.83 4.98 -2.56
C LEU A 22 3.06 5.34 -3.38
N ALA A 23 4.22 4.92 -2.92
CA ALA A 23 5.49 5.29 -3.51
C ALA A 23 6.08 4.13 -4.30
N VAL A 24 6.67 4.43 -5.45
CA VAL A 24 7.42 3.44 -6.22
C VAL A 24 8.84 3.39 -5.65
N ILE A 25 9.21 2.22 -5.14
CA ILE A 25 10.53 2.00 -4.54
C ILE A 25 11.51 1.48 -5.59
N LYS A 26 11.05 0.57 -6.44
CA LYS A 26 11.86 0.01 -7.51
C LYS A 26 11.02 -0.04 -8.79
N ASP A 27 11.61 0.43 -9.88
CA ASP A 27 10.94 0.48 -11.18
C ASP A 27 11.91 0.01 -12.27
N GLY A 28 11.39 -0.20 -13.47
CA GLY A 28 12.21 -0.58 -14.60
C GLY A 28 12.66 -2.04 -14.62
N SER A 29 11.95 -2.90 -13.91
CA SER A 29 12.26 -4.33 -13.89
C SER A 29 11.97 -4.98 -15.23
N VAL A 30 12.70 -6.06 -15.52
CA VAL A 30 12.53 -6.82 -16.75
C VAL A 30 11.20 -7.58 -16.71
N ALA A 31 10.51 -7.60 -17.84
CA ALA A 31 9.22 -8.30 -17.97
C ALA A 31 9.42 -9.81 -18.18
N ASP A 32 10.03 -10.47 -17.21
CA ASP A 32 10.31 -11.91 -17.26
C ASP A 32 9.38 -12.72 -16.35
N GLY A 33 8.44 -12.06 -15.68
CA GLY A 33 7.51 -12.72 -14.77
C GLY A 33 8.11 -13.06 -13.41
N ALA A 34 9.38 -12.76 -13.16
CA ALA A 34 10.07 -13.08 -11.92
C ALA A 34 10.69 -11.86 -11.25
N THR A 35 11.16 -10.90 -12.04
CA THR A 35 11.79 -9.69 -11.51
C THR A 35 10.71 -8.67 -11.15
N ALA A 36 10.69 -8.24 -9.90
CA ALA A 36 9.59 -7.42 -9.38
C ALA A 36 9.94 -5.94 -9.38
N ASN A 37 8.95 -5.11 -9.74
CA ASN A 37 8.92 -3.72 -9.32
C ASN A 37 8.27 -3.67 -7.94
N THR A 38 8.69 -2.73 -7.10
CA THR A 38 8.24 -2.67 -5.72
C THR A 38 7.66 -1.30 -5.43
N LEU A 39 6.49 -1.31 -4.77
CA LEU A 39 5.85 -0.10 -4.26
C LEU A 39 5.70 -0.22 -2.75
N GLN A 40 5.49 0.90 -2.09
CA GLN A 40 5.20 0.94 -0.66
C GLN A 40 3.93 1.73 -0.42
N VAL A 41 3.01 1.12 0.31
CA VAL A 41 1.75 1.75 0.74
C VAL A 41 1.89 2.21 2.17
N LYS A 42 1.37 3.40 2.47
CA LYS A 42 1.25 3.88 3.84
C LYS A 42 -0.22 4.13 4.15
N VAL A 43 -0.69 3.58 5.26
CA VAL A 43 -2.08 3.71 5.70
C VAL A 43 -2.10 4.46 7.02
N THR A 44 -2.91 5.50 7.08
CA THR A 44 -3.13 6.27 8.30
C THR A 44 -4.62 6.49 8.50
N ASP A 45 -4.99 6.93 9.70
CA ASP A 45 -6.35 7.40 9.94
C ASP A 45 -6.49 8.86 9.52
N ALA A 46 -7.68 9.44 9.74
CA ALA A 46 -7.96 10.82 9.37
C ALA A 46 -7.11 11.83 10.16
N PHE A 47 -6.47 11.40 11.22
CA PHE A 47 -5.66 12.24 12.10
C PHE A 47 -4.17 12.03 11.91
N GLY A 48 -3.77 11.23 10.93
CA GLY A 48 -2.37 11.00 10.63
C GLY A 48 -1.70 9.89 11.43
N ASN A 49 -2.46 9.15 12.23
CA ASN A 49 -1.90 8.00 12.97
C ASN A 49 -1.73 6.80 12.05
N THR A 50 -0.56 6.17 12.11
CA THR A 50 -0.30 4.99 11.29
C THR A 50 -1.13 3.81 11.77
N LEU A 51 -1.58 2.99 10.82
CA LEU A 51 -2.47 1.87 11.11
C LEU A 51 -1.80 0.56 10.70
N ALA A 52 -1.55 -0.29 11.70
CA ALA A 52 -1.05 -1.64 11.47
C ALA A 52 -2.20 -2.61 11.25
N GLY A 53 -1.93 -3.72 10.58
CA GLY A 53 -2.89 -4.80 10.44
C GLY A 53 -4.07 -4.49 9.53
N GLN A 54 -3.97 -3.46 8.70
CA GLN A 54 -5.04 -3.09 7.78
C GLN A 54 -4.89 -3.81 6.46
N THR A 55 -6.00 -4.36 5.97
CA THR A 55 -6.02 -5.06 4.70
C THR A 55 -6.20 -4.05 3.57
N VAL A 56 -5.26 -4.03 2.65
CA VAL A 56 -5.29 -3.17 1.47
C VAL A 56 -5.52 -4.05 0.25
N SER A 57 -6.51 -3.71 -0.56
CA SER A 57 -6.77 -4.39 -1.82
C SER A 57 -5.87 -3.81 -2.90
N VAL A 58 -5.24 -4.67 -3.69
CA VAL A 58 -4.29 -4.25 -4.72
C VAL A 58 -4.70 -4.85 -6.06
N LEU A 59 -4.68 -3.99 -7.08
CA LEU A 59 -4.93 -4.41 -8.46
C LEU A 59 -3.82 -3.88 -9.35
N ALA A 60 -3.52 -4.62 -10.39
CA ALA A 60 -2.57 -4.19 -11.41
C ALA A 60 -3.14 -4.55 -12.79
N ASP A 61 -2.81 -3.74 -13.78
CA ASP A 61 -3.25 -3.98 -15.15
C ASP A 61 -2.08 -4.38 -16.05
N ASN A 62 -2.34 -4.44 -17.35
CA ASN A 62 -1.36 -4.79 -18.39
C ASN A 62 -0.72 -6.17 -18.15
N GLY A 63 -1.51 -7.11 -17.63
CA GLY A 63 -1.03 -8.47 -17.38
C GLY A 63 -0.08 -8.60 -16.19
N ALA A 64 0.09 -7.57 -15.39
CA ALA A 64 0.95 -7.63 -14.21
C ALA A 64 0.28 -8.46 -13.11
N THR A 65 1.12 -9.10 -12.31
CA THR A 65 0.69 -9.94 -11.19
C THR A 65 1.08 -9.28 -9.88
N VAL A 66 0.12 -9.15 -8.99
CA VAL A 66 0.33 -8.63 -7.63
C VAL A 66 -0.45 -9.51 -6.65
N ALA A 67 -0.05 -9.47 -5.39
CA ALA A 67 -0.88 -10.03 -4.33
C ALA A 67 -2.20 -9.25 -4.29
N PRO A 68 -3.36 -9.92 -4.29
CA PRO A 68 -4.65 -9.20 -4.32
C PRO A 68 -4.93 -8.42 -3.04
N THR A 69 -4.31 -8.82 -1.93
CA THR A 69 -4.41 -8.10 -0.67
C THR A 69 -3.07 -8.12 0.03
N VAL A 70 -2.78 -7.02 0.75
CA VAL A 70 -1.61 -6.92 1.61
C VAL A 70 -2.06 -6.35 2.95
N ILE A 71 -1.30 -6.62 4.00
CA ILE A 71 -1.64 -6.21 5.36
C ILE A 71 -0.53 -5.30 5.86
N THR A 72 -0.89 -4.12 6.37
CA THR A 72 0.10 -3.16 6.84
C THR A 72 0.87 -3.69 8.05
N GLU A 73 2.16 -3.38 8.09
CA GLU A 73 3.06 -3.73 9.17
C GLU A 73 2.88 -2.74 10.34
N PRO A 74 3.54 -2.98 11.48
CA PRO A 74 3.34 -2.13 12.65
C PRO A 74 3.60 -0.64 12.43
N ASP A 75 4.40 -0.28 11.43
CA ASP A 75 4.66 1.12 11.09
C ASP A 75 3.61 1.72 10.13
N GLY A 76 2.57 0.97 9.80
CA GLY A 76 1.51 1.42 8.91
C GLY A 76 1.85 1.31 7.43
N THR A 77 2.97 0.71 7.09
CA THR A 77 3.40 0.55 5.69
C THR A 77 3.41 -0.91 5.29
N VAL A 78 3.37 -1.16 4.01
CA VAL A 78 3.55 -2.50 3.46
C VAL A 78 4.11 -2.40 2.05
N ALA A 79 5.00 -3.32 1.72
CA ALA A 79 5.58 -3.38 0.38
C ALA A 79 4.70 -4.22 -0.53
N ILE A 80 4.58 -3.79 -1.79
CA ILE A 80 3.86 -4.50 -2.84
C ILE A 80 4.87 -4.87 -3.91
N SER A 81 4.92 -6.15 -4.26
CA SER A 81 5.77 -6.64 -5.34
C SER A 81 4.90 -6.91 -6.57
N VAL A 82 5.32 -6.37 -7.71
CA VAL A 82 4.59 -6.50 -8.97
C VAL A 82 5.51 -7.15 -9.99
N THR A 83 5.05 -8.21 -10.61
CA THR A 83 5.77 -8.86 -11.70
C THR A 83 4.91 -8.85 -12.96
N SER A 84 5.55 -8.93 -14.12
CA SER A 84 4.83 -8.98 -15.39
C SER A 84 5.66 -9.71 -16.44
N GLN A 85 4.98 -10.36 -17.37
CA GLN A 85 5.60 -10.92 -18.58
C GLN A 85 5.38 -10.01 -19.77
N THR A 86 4.69 -8.88 -19.57
CA THR A 86 4.36 -7.94 -20.63
C THR A 86 5.12 -6.64 -20.39
N ALA A 87 5.95 -6.23 -21.35
CA ALA A 87 6.65 -4.94 -21.28
C ALA A 87 5.65 -3.80 -21.39
N GLY A 88 5.95 -2.68 -20.76
CA GLY A 88 5.13 -1.49 -20.80
C GLY A 88 4.76 -1.02 -19.40
N ILE A 89 3.78 -0.13 -19.34
CA ILE A 89 3.35 0.49 -18.10
C ILE A 89 2.20 -0.31 -17.51
N SER A 90 2.35 -0.68 -16.24
CA SER A 90 1.26 -1.28 -15.45
C SER A 90 0.84 -0.28 -14.38
N THR A 91 -0.46 -0.05 -14.26
CA THR A 91 -1.00 0.80 -13.22
C THR A 91 -1.36 -0.07 -12.01
N VAL A 92 -0.74 0.23 -10.88
CA VAL A 92 -1.01 -0.46 -9.62
C VAL A 92 -1.92 0.41 -8.79
N THR A 93 -3.04 -0.15 -8.36
CA THR A 93 -4.06 0.56 -7.59
C THR A 93 -4.20 -0.10 -6.22
N ALA A 94 -4.09 0.69 -5.17
CA ALA A 94 -4.29 0.24 -3.81
C ALA A 94 -5.53 0.90 -3.24
N THR A 95 -6.37 0.13 -2.55
CA THR A 95 -7.65 0.60 -2.03
C THR A 95 -7.86 0.12 -0.61
N ILE A 96 -8.29 1.01 0.26
CA ILE A 96 -8.80 0.68 1.59
C ILE A 96 -10.00 1.58 1.87
N ASN A 97 -11.09 1.00 2.33
CA ASN A 97 -12.34 1.74 2.52
C ASN A 97 -12.70 2.49 1.22
N ASN A 98 -12.85 3.80 1.29
CA ASN A 98 -13.14 4.63 0.12
C ASN A 98 -11.89 5.35 -0.42
N SER A 99 -10.71 4.97 0.07
CA SER A 99 -9.45 5.62 -0.31
C SER A 99 -8.75 4.78 -1.36
N THR A 100 -8.35 5.41 -2.44
CA THR A 100 -7.68 4.74 -3.56
C THR A 100 -6.53 5.60 -4.05
N LEU A 101 -5.36 4.99 -4.21
CA LEU A 101 -4.22 5.61 -4.87
C LEU A 101 -3.70 4.68 -5.94
N SER A 102 -3.18 5.27 -7.00
CA SER A 102 -2.61 4.51 -8.12
C SER A 102 -1.23 5.05 -8.47
N GLN A 103 -0.34 4.16 -8.87
CA GLN A 103 0.98 4.49 -9.38
C GLN A 103 1.28 3.62 -10.59
N ASN A 104 2.04 4.20 -11.51
CA ASN A 104 2.50 3.46 -12.68
C ASN A 104 3.88 2.89 -12.42
N VAL A 105 4.08 1.64 -12.79
CA VAL A 105 5.40 1.02 -12.84
C VAL A 105 5.65 0.57 -14.26
N THR A 106 6.91 0.56 -14.66
CA THR A 106 7.31 0.23 -16.02
C THR A 106 8.08 -1.08 -16.03
N PHE A 107 7.70 -1.98 -16.92
CA PHE A 107 8.45 -3.20 -17.19
C PHE A 107 9.11 -3.07 -18.55
N ILE A 108 10.40 -3.35 -18.61
CA ILE A 108 11.16 -3.31 -19.85
C ILE A 108 11.16 -4.69 -20.50
N ALA A 109 11.29 -4.70 -21.80
CA ALA A 109 11.33 -5.96 -22.55
C ALA A 109 12.55 -6.79 -22.16
N ASP A 110 12.33 -8.08 -22.03
CA ASP A 110 13.40 -9.03 -21.76
C ASP A 110 14.17 -9.33 -23.04
#